data_693594d549407752a3da5cc5eeef49db
#
_entry.id   693594d549407752a3da5cc5eeef49db
#
_cell.length_a   1.000
_cell.length_b   1.000
_cell.length_c   1.000
_cell.angle_alpha   90.00
_cell.angle_beta   90.00
_cell.angle_gamma   90.00
#
_symmetry.space_group_name_H-M   'P 1'
#
loop_
_entity.id
_entity.type
_entity.pdbx_description
1 polymer ?
#
loop_
_entity_poly.entity_id
_entity_poly.type
_entity_poly.pdbx_seq_one_letter_code
_entity_poly.pdbx_strand_id
1 'polypeptide(L)'
;PSVVAINVKDGRPLAVGLEAKRMIGRTPGHIQAIRPLKDGVIADFDICEKMLRYFIQRVHQRRWAKPRMVICVPSGITGVEQRAVQEAAEYAGARKPAFIIEEPMAAAIGAGLPVHEPTGNMVVDIGGGTTEVAVISLGGIVASESIRIGGDELDEAIINFVKKEYS
;
A
#
# COMPACT_ATOMS: atom_id res chain seq x y z
N PRO A 1 1.54 -1.93 -7.69
CA PRO A 1 2.51 -2.27 -6.64
C PRO A 1 3.22 -1.02 -6.10
N SER A 2 3.47 -1.00 -4.78
CA SER A 2 4.13 0.08 -4.08
C SER A 2 5.66 -0.03 -4.25
N VAL A 3 6.14 0.28 -5.45
CA VAL A 3 7.57 0.24 -5.82
C VAL A 3 7.93 1.54 -6.54
N VAL A 4 9.08 2.10 -6.22
CA VAL A 4 9.63 3.30 -6.86
C VAL A 4 11.07 3.02 -7.28
N ALA A 5 11.39 3.27 -8.53
CA ALA A 5 12.77 3.28 -9.01
C ALA A 5 13.30 4.72 -8.94
N ILE A 6 14.40 4.92 -8.23
CA ILE A 6 15.04 6.23 -8.04
C ILE A 6 16.43 6.23 -8.65
N ASN A 7 16.85 7.39 -9.10
CA ASN A 7 18.25 7.65 -9.37
C ASN A 7 18.96 7.93 -8.02
N VAL A 8 19.95 7.13 -7.68
CA VAL A 8 20.68 7.20 -6.39
C VAL A 8 21.42 8.54 -6.22
N LYS A 9 21.84 9.18 -7.33
CA LYS A 9 22.64 10.42 -7.27
C LYS A 9 21.82 11.65 -6.86
N ASP A 10 20.57 11.74 -7.33
CA ASP A 10 19.74 12.95 -7.13
C ASP A 10 18.39 12.65 -6.46
N GLY A 11 18.10 11.38 -6.15
CA GLY A 11 16.88 10.94 -5.50
C GLY A 11 15.61 11.13 -6.34
N ARG A 12 15.73 11.38 -7.66
CA ARG A 12 14.57 11.57 -8.54
C ARG A 12 13.91 10.24 -8.88
N PRO A 13 12.57 10.17 -8.81
CA PRO A 13 11.84 8.99 -9.25
C PRO A 13 11.92 8.87 -10.79
N LEU A 14 12.32 7.70 -11.26
CA LEU A 14 12.41 7.35 -12.69
C LEU A 14 11.20 6.54 -13.15
N ALA A 15 10.71 5.64 -12.29
CA ALA A 15 9.54 4.83 -12.54
C ALA A 15 8.79 4.57 -11.24
N VAL A 16 7.48 4.36 -11.31
CA VAL A 16 6.61 4.07 -10.17
C VAL A 16 5.62 2.97 -10.52
N GLY A 17 5.31 2.13 -9.54
CA GLY A 17 4.32 1.07 -9.70
C GLY A 17 4.86 -0.13 -10.47
N LEU A 18 4.07 -0.64 -11.42
CA LEU A 18 4.39 -1.87 -12.16
C LEU A 18 5.70 -1.77 -12.95
N GLU A 19 5.98 -0.62 -13.52
CA GLU A 19 7.22 -0.37 -14.25
C GLU A 19 8.43 -0.50 -13.31
N ALA A 20 8.38 0.15 -12.15
CA ALA A 20 9.43 0.04 -11.14
C ALA A 20 9.57 -1.39 -10.60
N LYS A 21 8.45 -2.12 -10.40
CA LYS A 21 8.48 -3.53 -9.98
C LYS A 21 9.27 -4.41 -10.96
N ARG A 22 9.11 -4.19 -12.27
CA ARG A 22 9.84 -4.94 -13.30
C ARG A 22 11.35 -4.66 -13.29
N MET A 23 11.77 -3.56 -12.67
CA MET A 23 13.18 -3.17 -12.56
C MET A 23 13.89 -3.80 -11.36
N ILE A 24 13.18 -4.41 -10.41
CA ILE A 24 13.77 -5.07 -9.24
C ILE A 24 14.77 -6.14 -9.70
N GLY A 25 16.00 -6.08 -9.17
CA GLY A 25 17.07 -7.01 -9.50
C GLY A 25 17.68 -6.86 -10.91
N ARG A 26 17.25 -5.84 -11.68
CA ARG A 26 17.70 -5.62 -13.07
C ARG A 26 18.22 -4.20 -13.32
N THR A 27 18.44 -3.43 -12.26
CA THR A 27 18.88 -2.03 -12.37
C THR A 27 20.40 -1.91 -12.37
N PRO A 28 20.97 -0.99 -13.18
CA PRO A 28 22.37 -0.62 -13.05
C PRO A 28 22.61 0.11 -11.70
N GLY A 29 23.85 0.13 -11.21
CA GLY A 29 24.20 0.59 -9.86
C GLY A 29 23.82 2.03 -9.49
N HIS A 30 23.44 2.86 -10.47
CA HIS A 30 22.94 4.22 -10.22
C HIS A 30 21.43 4.33 -10.13
N ILE A 31 20.71 3.23 -10.29
CA ILE A 31 19.25 3.14 -10.16
C ILE A 31 18.92 2.10 -9.09
N GLN A 32 18.05 2.45 -8.15
CA GLN A 32 17.59 1.55 -7.11
C GLN A 32 16.05 1.46 -7.12
N ALA A 33 15.53 0.26 -7.18
CA ALA A 33 14.10 0.00 -6.98
C ALA A 33 13.83 -0.21 -5.49
N ILE A 34 13.03 0.67 -4.90
CA ILE A 34 12.73 0.72 -3.46
C ILE A 34 11.25 0.42 -3.25
N ARG A 35 10.96 -0.33 -2.20
CA ARG A 35 9.60 -0.49 -1.66
C ARG A 35 9.45 0.49 -0.48
N PRO A 36 8.71 1.60 -0.64
CA PRO A 36 8.54 2.59 0.42
C PRO A 36 7.66 2.10 1.57
N LEU A 37 6.89 1.05 1.33
CA LEU A 37 6.09 0.35 2.33
C LEU A 37 6.70 -1.02 2.61
N LYS A 38 6.80 -1.37 3.88
CA LYS A 38 7.22 -2.69 4.35
C LYS A 38 6.23 -3.15 5.42
N ASP A 39 5.74 -4.37 5.27
CA ASP A 39 4.79 -4.98 6.23
C ASP A 39 3.56 -4.10 6.50
N GLY A 40 3.05 -3.44 5.44
CA GLY A 40 1.88 -2.56 5.52
C GLY A 40 2.13 -1.16 6.10
N VAL A 41 3.37 -0.82 6.49
CA VAL A 41 3.72 0.49 7.07
C VAL A 41 4.72 1.26 6.23
N ILE A 42 4.80 2.58 6.45
CA ILE A 42 5.77 3.44 5.75
C ILE A 42 7.17 3.15 6.30
N ALA A 43 8.05 2.60 5.46
CA ALA A 43 9.46 2.38 5.76
C ALA A 43 10.33 3.58 5.33
N ASP A 44 9.91 4.29 4.29
CA ASP A 44 10.57 5.49 3.77
C ASP A 44 9.52 6.55 3.42
N PHE A 45 9.45 7.60 4.25
CA PHE A 45 8.44 8.65 4.13
C PHE A 45 8.61 9.46 2.84
N ASP A 46 9.84 9.85 2.50
CA ASP A 46 10.11 10.70 1.34
C ASP A 46 9.80 9.98 0.03
N ILE A 47 10.15 8.71 -0.05
CA ILE A 47 9.85 7.88 -1.24
C ILE A 47 8.35 7.59 -1.32
N CYS A 48 7.68 7.35 -0.19
CA CYS A 48 6.23 7.18 -0.13
C CYS A 48 5.50 8.45 -0.60
N GLU A 49 5.91 9.62 -0.13
CA GLU A 49 5.35 10.91 -0.56
C GLU A 49 5.51 11.13 -2.08
N LYS A 50 6.71 10.86 -2.61
CA LYS A 50 6.97 10.95 -4.06
C LYS A 50 6.11 10.00 -4.87
N MET A 51 5.91 8.78 -4.38
CA MET A 51 5.03 7.78 -5.00
C MET A 51 3.58 8.26 -5.03
N LEU A 52 3.04 8.73 -3.91
CA LEU A 52 1.67 9.26 -3.81
C LEU A 52 1.49 10.48 -4.71
N ARG A 53 2.44 11.40 -4.72
CA ARG A 53 2.43 12.58 -5.60
C ARG A 53 2.37 12.19 -7.06
N TYR A 54 3.15 11.19 -7.47
CA TYR A 54 3.11 10.67 -8.84
C TYR A 54 1.72 10.13 -9.19
N PHE A 55 1.10 9.33 -8.33
CA PHE A 55 -0.23 8.78 -8.59
C PHE A 55 -1.31 9.86 -8.60
N ILE A 56 -1.27 10.82 -7.67
CA ILE A 56 -2.20 11.95 -7.64
C ILE A 56 -2.12 12.73 -8.97
N GLN A 57 -0.91 13.04 -9.44
CA GLN A 57 -0.73 13.78 -10.69
C GLN A 57 -1.22 13.01 -11.93
N ARG A 58 -1.20 11.67 -11.91
CA ARG A 58 -1.70 10.83 -13.01
C ARG A 58 -3.22 10.81 -13.10
N VAL A 59 -3.91 10.84 -11.98
CA VAL A 59 -5.39 10.77 -11.94
C VAL A 59 -6.05 12.14 -11.84
N HIS A 60 -5.37 13.14 -11.28
CA HIS A 60 -5.89 14.48 -11.06
C HIS A 60 -5.20 15.50 -11.95
N GLN A 61 -5.89 15.90 -13.03
CA GLN A 61 -5.31 16.76 -14.07
C GLN A 61 -5.33 18.27 -13.73
N ARG A 62 -6.09 18.67 -12.71
CA ARG A 62 -6.20 20.09 -12.34
C ARG A 62 -5.08 20.50 -11.37
N ARG A 63 -4.07 21.19 -11.87
CA ARG A 63 -2.89 21.63 -11.09
C ARG A 63 -3.22 22.53 -9.89
N TRP A 64 -4.32 23.27 -9.95
CA TRP A 64 -4.69 24.27 -8.94
C TRP A 64 -5.64 23.76 -7.85
N ALA A 65 -6.20 22.59 -8.02
CA ALA A 65 -7.15 22.01 -7.08
C ALA A 65 -6.57 20.78 -6.40
N LYS A 66 -6.59 20.76 -5.06
CA LYS A 66 -6.20 19.58 -4.29
C LYS A 66 -7.38 18.61 -4.22
N PRO A 67 -7.21 17.34 -4.66
CA PRO A 67 -8.27 16.36 -4.59
C PRO A 67 -8.60 15.95 -3.15
N ARG A 68 -9.86 15.65 -2.87
CA ARG A 68 -10.22 14.86 -1.71
C ARG A 68 -9.66 13.45 -1.90
N MET A 69 -9.06 12.90 -0.86
CA MET A 69 -8.38 11.63 -0.93
C MET A 69 -8.83 10.71 0.20
N VAL A 70 -9.08 9.46 -0.14
CA VAL A 70 -9.28 8.36 0.80
C VAL A 70 -8.11 7.40 0.61
N ILE A 71 -7.47 7.00 1.69
CA ILE A 71 -6.35 6.06 1.69
C ILE A 71 -6.68 4.87 2.55
N CYS A 72 -6.42 3.67 2.04
CA CYS A 72 -6.55 2.44 2.80
C CYS A 72 -5.29 2.21 3.64
N VAL A 73 -5.52 1.70 4.83
CA VAL A 73 -4.47 1.28 5.76
C VAL A 73 -4.83 -0.07 6.37
N PRO A 74 -3.85 -0.90 6.76
CA PRO A 74 -4.12 -2.13 7.48
C PRO A 74 -4.87 -1.88 8.79
N SER A 75 -5.74 -2.80 9.19
CA SER A 75 -6.56 -2.67 10.40
C SER A 75 -5.73 -2.69 11.70
N GLY A 76 -4.55 -3.30 11.67
CA GLY A 76 -3.66 -3.44 12.83
C GLY A 76 -2.62 -2.32 13.01
N ILE A 77 -2.70 -1.19 12.29
CA ILE A 77 -1.71 -0.12 12.41
C ILE A 77 -1.90 0.73 13.65
N THR A 78 -0.79 1.27 14.16
CA THR A 78 -0.79 2.22 15.27
C THR A 78 -1.30 3.60 14.86
N GLY A 79 -1.75 4.40 15.82
CA GLY A 79 -2.14 5.79 15.56
C GLY A 79 -1.02 6.67 15.00
N VAL A 80 0.25 6.34 15.29
CA VAL A 80 1.43 7.03 14.74
C VAL A 80 1.60 6.68 13.26
N GLU A 81 1.50 5.41 12.91
CA GLU A 81 1.58 4.94 11.52
C GLU A 81 0.43 5.52 10.68
N GLN A 82 -0.79 5.52 11.21
CA GLN A 82 -1.95 6.13 10.57
C GLN A 82 -1.73 7.62 10.27
N ARG A 83 -1.20 8.36 11.24
CA ARG A 83 -0.87 9.78 11.07
C ARG A 83 0.21 9.98 10.01
N ALA A 84 1.24 9.14 9.98
CA ALA A 84 2.29 9.20 8.97
C ALA A 84 1.73 9.01 7.55
N VAL A 85 0.79 8.08 7.35
CA VAL A 85 0.10 7.87 6.06
C VAL A 85 -0.72 9.11 5.67
N GLN A 86 -1.47 9.66 6.62
CA GLN A 86 -2.28 10.87 6.39
C GLN A 86 -1.40 12.06 6.00
N GLU A 87 -0.31 12.29 6.74
CA GLU A 87 0.63 13.37 6.45
C GLU A 87 1.31 13.17 5.09
N ALA A 88 1.78 11.96 4.76
CA ALA A 88 2.38 11.65 3.47
C ALA A 88 1.43 11.99 2.30
N ALA A 89 0.14 11.66 2.42
CA ALA A 89 -0.88 12.00 1.43
C ALA A 89 -1.07 13.51 1.27
N GLU A 90 -1.15 14.21 2.38
CA GLU A 90 -1.34 15.66 2.39
C GLU A 90 -0.13 16.41 1.82
N TYR A 91 1.09 15.99 2.15
CA TYR A 91 2.32 16.49 1.55
C TYR A 91 2.42 16.16 0.05
N ALA A 92 1.94 15.00 -0.35
CA ALA A 92 1.88 14.61 -1.76
C ALA A 92 0.89 15.43 -2.60
N GLY A 93 -0.01 16.21 -1.96
CA GLY A 93 -0.92 17.13 -2.63
C GLY A 93 -2.41 16.84 -2.42
N ALA A 94 -2.78 15.94 -1.54
CA ALA A 94 -4.17 15.75 -1.13
C ALA A 94 -4.72 16.98 -0.40
N ARG A 95 -6.04 17.21 -0.51
CA ARG A 95 -6.75 18.21 0.28
C ARG A 95 -6.82 17.75 1.73
N LYS A 96 -6.53 18.65 2.65
CA LYS A 96 -6.63 18.37 4.10
C LYS A 96 -8.10 18.41 4.58
N PRO A 97 -8.49 17.48 5.45
CA PRO A 97 -7.75 16.28 5.83
C PRO A 97 -7.86 15.19 4.76
N ALA A 98 -6.83 14.34 4.62
CA ALA A 98 -6.95 13.07 3.92
C ALA A 98 -7.73 12.08 4.80
N PHE A 99 -8.63 11.32 4.19
CA PHE A 99 -9.46 10.36 4.92
C PHE A 99 -8.81 8.98 4.91
N ILE A 100 -8.91 8.31 6.05
CA ILE A 100 -8.37 6.95 6.22
C ILE A 100 -9.53 5.97 6.28
N ILE A 101 -9.38 4.83 5.61
CA ILE A 101 -10.28 3.67 5.68
C ILE A 101 -9.45 2.41 5.90
N GLU A 102 -9.96 1.45 6.63
CA GLU A 102 -9.28 0.17 6.81
C GLU A 102 -9.39 -0.69 5.54
N GLU A 103 -8.30 -1.37 5.18
CA GLU A 103 -8.19 -2.16 3.94
C GLU A 103 -9.33 -3.19 3.80
N PRO A 104 -9.70 -3.99 4.82
CA PRO A 104 -10.78 -4.96 4.68
C PRO A 104 -12.14 -4.32 4.37
N MET A 105 -12.42 -3.14 4.93
CA MET A 105 -13.65 -2.41 4.62
C MET A 105 -13.66 -1.93 3.17
N ALA A 106 -12.55 -1.40 2.70
CA ALA A 106 -12.42 -0.97 1.30
C ALA A 106 -12.54 -2.15 0.33
N ALA A 107 -11.94 -3.30 0.67
CA ALA A 107 -12.03 -4.53 -0.11
C ALA A 107 -13.47 -5.04 -0.18
N ALA A 108 -14.20 -5.04 0.94
CA ALA A 108 -15.61 -5.43 1.00
C ALA A 108 -16.49 -4.55 0.12
N ILE A 109 -16.30 -3.23 0.18
CA ILE A 109 -17.01 -2.26 -0.66
C ILE A 109 -16.69 -2.51 -2.14
N GLY A 110 -15.42 -2.70 -2.46
CA GLY A 110 -14.96 -2.95 -3.82
C GLY A 110 -15.46 -4.27 -4.41
N ALA A 111 -15.66 -5.30 -3.57
CA ALA A 111 -16.26 -6.58 -3.93
C ALA A 111 -17.79 -6.51 -4.04
N GLY A 112 -18.43 -5.39 -3.70
CA GLY A 112 -19.87 -5.23 -3.74
C GLY A 112 -20.60 -5.99 -2.62
N LEU A 113 -19.92 -6.27 -1.49
CA LEU A 113 -20.57 -6.92 -0.37
C LEU A 113 -21.57 -5.98 0.32
N PRO A 114 -22.68 -6.50 0.83
CA PRO A 114 -23.72 -5.70 1.48
C PRO A 114 -23.29 -5.29 2.90
N VAL A 115 -22.23 -4.50 3.02
CA VAL A 115 -21.58 -4.15 4.29
C VAL A 115 -22.49 -3.41 5.29
N HIS A 116 -23.55 -2.77 4.80
CA HIS A 116 -24.51 -2.01 5.64
C HIS A 116 -25.65 -2.88 6.20
N GLU A 117 -25.79 -4.12 5.71
CA GLU A 117 -26.83 -5.03 6.17
C GLU A 117 -26.44 -5.72 7.49
N PRO A 118 -27.45 -6.21 8.27
CA PRO A 118 -27.20 -6.93 9.53
C PRO A 118 -26.79 -8.39 9.29
N THR A 119 -25.97 -8.62 8.29
CA THR A 119 -25.39 -9.91 7.92
C THR A 119 -23.87 -9.86 8.08
N GLY A 120 -23.28 -10.95 8.55
CA GLY A 120 -21.81 -11.06 8.64
C GLY A 120 -21.21 -11.31 7.27
N ASN A 121 -20.36 -10.40 6.82
CA ASN A 121 -19.57 -10.55 5.59
C ASN A 121 -18.11 -10.72 5.99
N MET A 122 -17.48 -11.81 5.55
CA MET A 122 -16.07 -12.08 5.83
C MET A 122 -15.22 -11.73 4.60
N VAL A 123 -14.14 -11.02 4.84
CA VAL A 123 -13.12 -10.66 3.84
C VAL A 123 -11.79 -11.23 4.28
N VAL A 124 -11.05 -11.82 3.34
CA VAL A 124 -9.64 -12.19 3.47
C VAL A 124 -8.89 -11.43 2.39
N ASP A 125 -8.04 -10.49 2.80
CA ASP A 125 -7.21 -9.69 1.92
C ASP A 125 -5.75 -10.11 2.09
N ILE A 126 -5.12 -10.57 1.01
CA ILE A 126 -3.72 -11.01 1.00
C ILE A 126 -2.93 -10.06 0.11
N GLY A 127 -2.27 -9.11 0.76
CA GLY A 127 -1.40 -8.13 0.11
C GLY A 127 0.02 -8.63 -0.14
N GLY A 128 0.94 -7.74 -0.46
CA GLY A 128 2.37 -8.05 -0.60
C GLY A 128 3.04 -8.34 0.74
N GLY A 129 2.77 -7.53 1.76
CA GLY A 129 3.42 -7.61 3.07
C GLY A 129 2.48 -7.89 4.24
N THR A 130 1.16 -7.94 4.02
CA THR A 130 0.15 -8.19 5.06
C THR A 130 -0.93 -9.12 4.56
N THR A 131 -1.51 -9.88 5.48
CA THR A 131 -2.77 -10.59 5.28
C THR A 131 -3.76 -10.14 6.35
N GLU A 132 -4.96 -9.75 5.93
CA GLU A 132 -6.01 -9.26 6.79
C GLU A 132 -7.26 -10.11 6.66
N VAL A 133 -7.86 -10.43 7.78
CA VAL A 133 -9.16 -11.12 7.86
C VAL A 133 -10.09 -10.25 8.67
N ALA A 134 -11.26 -9.94 8.14
CA ALA A 134 -12.25 -9.16 8.86
C ALA A 134 -13.67 -9.68 8.63
N VAL A 135 -14.49 -9.56 9.67
CA VAL A 135 -15.94 -9.75 9.62
C VAL A 135 -16.59 -8.37 9.73
N ILE A 136 -17.43 -8.05 8.76
CA ILE A 136 -18.08 -6.75 8.61
C ILE A 136 -19.59 -6.94 8.68
N SER A 137 -20.25 -6.10 9.47
CA SER A 137 -21.72 -6.05 9.59
C SER A 137 -22.15 -4.64 9.98
N LEU A 138 -23.31 -4.19 9.50
CA LEU A 138 -23.90 -2.87 9.84
C LEU A 138 -22.93 -1.70 9.61
N GLY A 139 -22.12 -1.76 8.58
CA GLY A 139 -21.16 -0.70 8.22
C GLY A 139 -19.91 -0.63 9.11
N GLY A 140 -19.69 -1.59 10.00
CA GLY A 140 -18.55 -1.65 10.90
C GLY A 140 -17.80 -2.97 10.85
N ILE A 141 -16.53 -2.94 11.23
CA ILE A 141 -15.71 -4.13 11.43
C ILE A 141 -16.03 -4.69 12.81
N VAL A 142 -16.60 -5.90 12.85
CA VAL A 142 -17.00 -6.60 14.09
C VAL A 142 -15.82 -7.34 14.72
N ALA A 143 -14.98 -7.94 13.88
CA ALA A 143 -13.77 -8.63 14.28
C ALA A 143 -12.74 -8.53 13.14
N SER A 144 -11.49 -8.37 13.47
CA SER A 144 -10.39 -8.38 12.50
C SER A 144 -9.13 -8.96 13.11
N GLU A 145 -8.34 -9.56 12.23
CA GLU A 145 -6.99 -10.03 12.53
C GLU A 145 -6.07 -9.61 11.39
N SER A 146 -4.89 -9.12 11.71
CA SER A 146 -3.88 -8.69 10.75
C SER A 146 -2.55 -9.33 11.08
N ILE A 147 -1.94 -9.95 10.08
CA ILE A 147 -0.60 -10.53 10.20
C ILE A 147 0.32 -9.91 9.15
N ARG A 148 1.58 -9.68 9.55
CA ARG A 148 2.63 -9.14 8.67
C ARG A 148 3.30 -10.26 7.87
N ILE A 149 2.49 -11.02 7.16
CA ILE A 149 2.88 -12.08 6.22
C ILE A 149 2.01 -11.91 4.99
N GLY A 150 2.62 -11.87 3.82
CA GLY A 150 1.93 -11.70 2.56
C GLY A 150 2.64 -12.36 1.39
N GLY A 151 2.38 -11.88 0.18
CA GLY A 151 2.91 -12.45 -1.05
C GLY A 151 4.44 -12.42 -1.13
N ASP A 152 5.10 -11.46 -0.49
CA ASP A 152 6.56 -11.34 -0.52
C ASP A 152 7.23 -12.48 0.27
N GLU A 153 6.67 -12.85 1.44
CA GLU A 153 7.15 -13.98 2.24
C GLU A 153 6.86 -15.32 1.55
N LEU A 154 5.73 -15.43 0.84
CA LEU A 154 5.41 -16.61 0.02
C LEU A 154 6.42 -16.76 -1.13
N ASP A 155 6.76 -15.68 -1.82
CA ASP A 155 7.78 -15.68 -2.87
C ASP A 155 9.16 -16.08 -2.32
N GLU A 156 9.55 -15.54 -1.16
CA GLU A 156 10.83 -15.90 -0.50
C GLU A 156 10.85 -17.38 -0.08
N ALA A 157 9.76 -17.92 0.42
CA ALA A 157 9.67 -19.33 0.77
C ALA A 157 9.88 -20.23 -0.45
N ILE A 158 9.26 -19.89 -1.58
CA ILE A 158 9.45 -20.62 -2.85
C ILE A 158 10.91 -20.52 -3.33
N ILE A 159 11.49 -19.32 -3.30
CA ILE A 159 12.89 -19.11 -3.69
C ILE A 159 13.84 -19.96 -2.83
N ASN A 160 13.63 -19.95 -1.52
CA ASN A 160 14.46 -20.70 -0.59
C ASN A 160 14.30 -22.22 -0.77
N PHE A 161 13.08 -22.68 -1.03
CA PHE A 161 12.84 -24.08 -1.36
C PHE A 161 13.60 -24.50 -2.63
N VAL A 162 13.47 -23.72 -3.71
CA VAL A 162 14.16 -24.01 -4.99
C VAL A 162 15.67 -24.01 -4.81
N LYS A 163 16.23 -23.03 -4.10
CA LYS A 163 17.68 -22.99 -3.81
C LYS A 163 18.16 -24.20 -3.03
N LYS A 164 17.36 -24.68 -2.07
CA LYS A 164 17.70 -25.85 -1.24
C LYS A 164 17.65 -27.16 -2.02
N GLU A 165 16.64 -27.34 -2.85
CA GLU A 165 16.38 -28.62 -3.51
C GLU A 165 17.09 -28.76 -4.87
N TYR A 166 17.37 -27.62 -5.55
CA TYR A 166 17.90 -27.64 -6.93
C TYR A 166 19.23 -26.90 -7.12
N SER A 167 19.79 -26.25 -6.06
CA SER A 167 21.10 -25.55 -6.02
C SER A 167 21.27 -24.52 -7.12
#